data_3fa92286d6720eb1e7729dbf83871148
#
_entry.id   3fa92286d6720eb1e7729dbf83871148
#
_cell.length_a   1.000
_cell.length_b   1.000
_cell.length_c   1.000
_cell.angle_alpha   90.00
_cell.angle_beta   90.00
_cell.angle_gamma   90.00
#
_symmetry.space_group_name_H-M   'P 1'
#
loop_
_entity.id
_entity.type
_entity.pdbx_description
1 polymer ?
#
loop_
_entity_poly.entity_id
_entity_poly.type
_entity_poly.pdbx_seq_one_letter_code
_entity_poly.pdbx_strand_id
1 'polypeptide(L)' 'MKKTYQIEVDCANCANLMEEATKKTEGVQDAVVNFMTQKMIVEFREGTDPKAVMKAVLKNCKKVEDDCEIYL' A
#
# COMPACT_ATOMS: atom_id res chain seq x y z
N MET A 1 4.38 -13.45 3.79
CA MET A 1 5.28 -13.01 2.72
C MET A 1 5.28 -11.49 2.66
N LYS A 2 6.45 -10.91 2.62
CA LYS A 2 6.63 -9.46 2.71
C LYS A 2 7.29 -8.93 1.45
N LYS A 3 6.75 -7.87 0.87
CA LYS A 3 7.31 -7.22 -0.31
C LYS A 3 7.38 -5.71 -0.12
N THR A 4 8.38 -5.10 -0.72
CA THR A 4 8.58 -3.65 -0.70
C THR A 4 8.27 -3.08 -2.07
N TYR A 5 7.47 -2.01 -2.10
CA TYR A 5 7.11 -1.32 -3.34
C TYR A 5 7.52 0.13 -3.24
N GLN A 6 7.95 0.67 -4.37
CA GLN A 6 8.20 2.11 -4.44
C GLN A 6 6.87 2.83 -4.63
N ILE A 7 6.69 3.92 -3.92
CA ILE A 7 5.47 4.72 -4.00
C ILE A 7 5.81 6.17 -4.26
N GLU A 8 4.81 6.94 -4.61
CA GLU A 8 4.93 8.38 -4.74
C GLU A 8 3.75 9.03 -4.01
N VAL A 9 4.04 9.84 -3.01
CA VAL A 9 3.04 10.52 -2.20
C VAL A 9 3.61 11.86 -1.73
N ASP A 10 2.77 12.89 -1.73
CA ASP A 10 3.23 14.26 -1.51
C ASP A 10 3.22 14.72 -0.06
N CYS A 11 2.53 14.06 0.83
CA CYS A 11 2.46 14.50 2.22
C CYS A 11 2.40 13.33 3.19
N ALA A 12 2.83 13.58 4.42
CA ALA A 12 2.85 12.53 5.44
C ALA A 12 1.46 12.05 5.80
N ASN A 13 0.48 12.94 5.83
CA ASN A 13 -0.90 12.55 6.09
C ASN A 13 -1.45 11.64 5.00
N CYS A 14 -1.09 11.93 3.75
CA CYS A 14 -1.48 11.09 2.62
C CYS A 14 -0.86 9.69 2.74
N ALA A 15 0.40 9.63 3.18
CA ALA A 15 1.07 8.36 3.43
C ALA A 15 0.34 7.54 4.50
N ASN A 16 -0.13 8.18 5.57
CA ASN A 16 -0.91 7.51 6.60
C ASN A 16 -2.23 6.97 6.08
N LEU A 17 -2.90 7.73 5.21
CA LEU A 17 -4.13 7.27 4.59
C LEU A 17 -3.89 6.06 3.70
N MET A 18 -2.79 6.05 2.95
CA MET A 18 -2.40 4.90 2.14
C MET A 18 -2.14 3.68 3.01
N GLU A 19 -1.45 3.86 4.12
CA GLU A 19 -1.17 2.76 5.04
C GLU A 19 -2.46 2.16 5.60
N GLU A 20 -3.39 2.99 6.03
CA GLU A 20 -4.68 2.53 6.55
C GLU A 20 -5.47 1.80 5.47
N ALA A 21 -5.54 2.35 4.27
CA ALA A 21 -6.26 1.73 3.17
C ALA A 21 -5.65 0.37 2.81
N THR A 22 -4.32 0.29 2.83
CA THR A 22 -3.62 -0.96 2.55
C THR A 22 -3.92 -2.01 3.61
N LYS A 23 -3.88 -1.63 4.89
CA LYS A 23 -4.18 -2.56 5.98
C LYS A 23 -5.60 -3.09 5.93
N LYS A 24 -6.52 -2.31 5.41
CA LYS A 24 -7.93 -2.71 5.29
C LYS A 24 -8.20 -3.57 4.06
N THR A 25 -7.25 -3.68 3.16
CA THR A 25 -7.41 -4.47 1.95
C THR A 25 -7.34 -5.96 2.30
N GLU A 26 -8.30 -6.73 1.79
CA GLU A 26 -8.31 -8.17 2.01
C GLU A 26 -7.07 -8.80 1.40
N GLY A 27 -6.46 -9.73 2.15
CA GLY A 27 -5.22 -10.38 1.73
C GLY A 27 -3.97 -9.72 2.28
N VAL A 28 -4.10 -8.55 2.90
CA VAL A 28 -2.99 -7.85 3.55
C VAL A 28 -3.01 -8.17 5.04
N GLN A 29 -1.91 -8.69 5.55
CA GLN A 29 -1.78 -8.98 6.98
C GLN A 29 -1.29 -7.74 7.72
N ASP A 30 -0.34 -7.01 7.16
CA ASP A 30 0.18 -5.78 7.74
C ASP A 30 0.79 -4.92 6.64
N ALA A 31 0.95 -3.65 6.92
CA ALA A 31 1.55 -2.73 5.97
C ALA A 31 2.19 -1.55 6.69
N VAL A 32 3.30 -1.08 6.13
CA VAL A 32 4.00 0.11 6.61
C VAL A 32 4.31 0.99 5.41
N VAL A 33 3.98 2.26 5.51
CA VAL A 33 4.34 3.24 4.49
C VAL A 33 5.37 4.19 5.07
N ASN A 34 6.52 4.29 4.41
CA ASN A 34 7.57 5.21 4.82
C ASN A 34 7.58 6.40 3.87
N PHE A 35 7.15 7.54 4.39
CA PHE A 35 7.09 8.79 3.62
C PHE A 35 8.49 9.30 3.27
N MET A 36 9.43 9.13 4.16
CA MET A 36 10.79 9.65 3.97
C MET A 36 11.51 8.96 2.81
N THR A 37 11.33 7.65 2.67
CA THR A 37 11.96 6.88 1.60
C THR A 37 11.05 6.64 0.41
N GLN A 38 9.78 7.03 0.52
CA GLN A 38 8.76 6.80 -0.51
C GLN A 38 8.66 5.31 -0.86
N LYS A 39 8.54 4.49 0.18
CA LYS A 39 8.43 3.04 0.03
C LYS A 39 7.31 2.50 0.89
N MET A 40 6.70 1.42 0.41
CA MET A 40 5.64 0.72 1.12
C MET A 40 6.06 -0.73 1.30
N ILE A 41 5.97 -1.21 2.52
CA ILE A 41 6.24 -2.61 2.84
C ILE A 41 4.90 -3.26 3.15
N VAL A 42 4.56 -4.31 2.40
CA VAL A 42 3.28 -5.00 2.55
C VAL A 42 3.55 -6.43 2.93
N GLU A 43 2.94 -6.88 4.03
CA GLU A 43 2.96 -8.27 4.43
C GLU A 43 1.66 -8.91 4.00
N PHE A 44 1.75 -9.94 3.17
CA PHE A 44 0.60 -10.63 2.60
C PHE A 44 0.21 -11.82 3.46
N ARG A 45 -1.08 -12.08 3.52
CA ARG A 45 -1.59 -13.28 4.18
C ARG A 45 -1.18 -14.51 3.38
N GLU A 46 -0.99 -15.61 4.09
CA GLU A 46 -0.65 -16.88 3.48
C GLU A 46 -1.75 -17.32 2.52
N GLY A 47 -1.34 -17.83 1.35
CA GLY A 47 -2.29 -18.31 0.36
C GLY A 47 -2.85 -17.23 -0.57
N THR A 48 -2.43 -15.97 -0.44
CA THR A 48 -2.89 -14.90 -1.32
C THR A 48 -1.91 -14.67 -2.46
N ASP A 49 -2.43 -14.10 -3.56
CA ASP A 49 -1.60 -13.71 -4.70
C ASP A 49 -1.21 -12.24 -4.53
N PRO A 50 0.08 -11.92 -4.32
CA PRO A 50 0.51 -10.54 -4.11
C PRO A 50 0.10 -9.60 -5.24
N LYS A 51 0.13 -10.06 -6.49
CA LYS A 51 -0.24 -9.22 -7.63
C LYS A 51 -1.71 -8.81 -7.56
N ALA A 52 -2.59 -9.77 -7.28
CA ALA A 52 -4.01 -9.48 -7.17
C ALA A 52 -4.31 -8.58 -5.99
N VAL A 53 -3.66 -8.85 -4.85
CA VAL A 53 -3.82 -8.04 -3.65
C VAL A 53 -3.34 -6.62 -3.89
N MET A 54 -2.21 -6.44 -4.55
CA MET A 54 -1.66 -5.10 -4.80
C MET A 54 -2.53 -4.29 -5.76
N LYS A 55 -3.21 -4.93 -6.69
CA LYS A 55 -4.17 -4.23 -7.55
C LYS A 55 -5.31 -3.65 -6.70
N ALA A 56 -5.81 -4.42 -5.75
CA ALA A 56 -6.84 -3.95 -4.83
C ALA A 56 -6.30 -2.85 -3.91
N VAL A 57 -5.07 -2.98 -3.45
CA VAL A 57 -4.41 -1.97 -2.61
C VAL A 57 -4.31 -0.64 -3.37
N LEU A 58 -3.85 -0.68 -4.60
CA LEU A 58 -3.73 0.53 -5.42
C LEU A 58 -5.09 1.21 -5.60
N LYS A 59 -6.11 0.43 -5.89
CA LYS A 59 -7.47 0.94 -6.06
C LYS A 59 -7.97 1.59 -4.76
N ASN A 60 -7.76 0.93 -3.63
CA ASN A 60 -8.19 1.45 -2.34
C ASN A 60 -7.42 2.71 -1.95
N CYS A 61 -6.13 2.75 -2.20
CA CYS A 61 -5.31 3.92 -1.92
C CYS A 61 -5.77 5.12 -2.76
N LYS A 62 -6.09 4.90 -4.02
CA LYS A 62 -6.58 5.98 -4.89
C LYS A 62 -7.96 6.50 -4.50
N LYS A 63 -8.74 5.71 -3.79
CA LYS A 63 -10.04 6.16 -3.27
C LYS A 63 -9.89 7.17 -2.13
N VAL A 64 -8.83 7.03 -1.32
CA VAL A 64 -8.60 7.92 -0.19
C VAL A 64 -7.64 9.06 -0.55
N GLU A 65 -6.80 8.86 -1.57
CA GLU A 65 -5.84 9.86 -2.02
C GLU A 65 -5.54 9.67 -3.52
N ASP A 66 -6.10 10.56 -4.34
CA ASP A 66 -5.96 10.45 -5.81
C ASP A 66 -4.54 10.66 -6.31
N ASP A 67 -3.76 11.44 -5.57
CA ASP A 67 -2.42 11.85 -6.00
C ASP A 67 -1.33 10.85 -5.66
N CYS A 68 -1.68 9.71 -5.08
CA CYS A 68 -0.69 8.68 -4.75
C CYS A 68 -0.44 7.74 -5.91
N GLU A 69 0.76 7.17 -5.96
CA GLU A 69 1.11 6.14 -6.92
C GLU A 69 1.83 5.00 -6.20
N ILE A 70 1.61 3.80 -6.69
CA ILE A 70 2.32 2.60 -6.23
C ILE A 70 2.89 1.94 -7.48
N TYR A 71 4.21 1.79 -7.52
CA TYR A 71 4.88 1.18 -8.67
C TYR A 71 4.93 -0.33 -8.47
N LEU A 72 4.14 -1.03 -9.25
CA LEU A 72 4.01 -2.50 -9.17
C LEU A 72 4.93 -3.22 -10.14
#